data_65614308e08e24d8078fc915a87d1899
#
_entry.id   65614308e08e24d8078fc915a87d1899
#
_cell.length_a   1.000
_cell.length_b   1.000
_cell.length_c   1.000
_cell.angle_alpha   90.00
_cell.angle_beta   90.00
_cell.angle_gamma   90.00
#
_symmetry.space_group_name_H-M   'P 1'
#
loop_
_entity.id
_entity.type
_entity.pdbx_description
1 polymer ?
#
loop_
_entity_poly.entity_id
_entity_poly.type
_entity_poly.pdbx_seq_one_letter_code
_entity_poly.pdbx_strand_id
1 'polypeptide(L)'
;MITSCAAEHAFFLSVGGDVYAWGRHREGQCGVAPAAGTGTWLMDAVKLDGARDFVPPLAEGVSVYTGATGAMHSLLVTTSGALYAAGSNAQGQCGLGAQSASAPFHLVTDAPFVRDGDAVVDAACGRAYSLVCTASGRVYAMGSTQFGALGTGVLGWRAVGPAEVRYAQHTTPVLVPGVRDIKQVASGEDHAVALDYDGLVYVWGHGRGARLGCGTQQDQYEPVRIAQFTRKQDRIRRVCAGRAVTACVDQHARLWVAGTWRLCGDGGLGQAFLIYKPLVEDYEVAKAACGADTMQSLATPTVDGHAVAGAAQRVLAWGEGAVNGELPGGVPPALPEENAALAPMSIVDVASARHTTFWLARPVGAYSELARFP
;
A
#
# COMPACT_ATOMS: atom_id res chain seq x y z
N MET A 1 1.55 -9.44 -9.79
CA MET A 1 1.73 -8.52 -8.63
C MET A 1 0.46 -8.57 -7.79
N ILE A 2 0.59 -8.69 -6.49
CA ILE A 2 -0.54 -8.60 -5.57
C ILE A 2 -0.59 -7.17 -5.07
N THR A 3 -1.75 -6.52 -5.17
CA THR A 3 -1.97 -5.20 -4.58
C THR A 3 -2.93 -5.34 -3.42
N SER A 4 -2.50 -4.95 -2.24
CA SER A 4 -3.28 -5.07 -1.03
C SER A 4 -2.98 -3.90 -0.11
N CYS A 5 -3.96 -3.43 0.62
CA CYS A 5 -3.84 -2.37 1.59
C CYS A 5 -4.68 -2.68 2.82
N ALA A 6 -4.79 -1.80 3.78
CA ALA A 6 -5.45 -1.92 5.09
C ALA A 6 -6.90 -2.48 5.10
N ALA A 7 -7.36 -3.16 4.06
CA ALA A 7 -8.74 -3.50 3.81
C ALA A 7 -9.06 -5.00 3.85
N GLU A 8 -10.33 -5.28 3.80
CA GLU A 8 -10.91 -6.64 3.76
C GLU A 8 -11.15 -7.11 2.31
N HIS A 9 -10.49 -6.48 1.32
CA HIS A 9 -10.52 -6.87 -0.08
C HIS A 9 -9.13 -6.73 -0.71
N ALA A 10 -8.91 -7.43 -1.81
CA ALA A 10 -7.62 -7.45 -2.48
C ALA A 10 -7.77 -7.61 -4.00
N PHE A 11 -6.73 -7.22 -4.71
CA PHE A 11 -6.58 -7.43 -6.14
C PHE A 11 -5.32 -8.24 -6.45
N PHE A 12 -5.43 -9.11 -7.41
CA PHE A 12 -4.32 -9.74 -8.09
C PHE A 12 -4.25 -9.22 -9.53
N LEU A 13 -3.07 -8.80 -9.93
CA LEU A 13 -2.79 -8.33 -11.28
C LEU A 13 -1.90 -9.33 -11.99
N SER A 14 -2.39 -9.92 -13.07
CA SER A 14 -1.61 -10.84 -13.90
C SER A 14 -0.55 -10.08 -14.71
N VAL A 15 0.42 -10.81 -15.25
CA VAL A 15 1.43 -10.25 -16.16
C VAL A 15 0.78 -9.75 -17.46
N GLY A 16 -0.35 -10.36 -17.85
CA GLY A 16 -1.12 -9.94 -19.02
C GLY A 16 -2.04 -8.73 -18.80
N GLY A 17 -2.07 -8.17 -17.57
CA GLY A 17 -2.92 -7.02 -17.23
C GLY A 17 -4.33 -7.39 -16.81
N ASP A 18 -4.65 -8.69 -16.64
CA ASP A 18 -5.92 -9.11 -16.07
C ASP A 18 -5.97 -8.78 -14.56
N VAL A 19 -7.11 -8.30 -14.10
CA VAL A 19 -7.37 -7.97 -12.71
C VAL A 19 -8.34 -8.96 -12.12
N TYR A 20 -8.00 -9.50 -10.96
CA TYR A 20 -8.88 -10.36 -10.17
C TYR A 20 -9.14 -9.69 -8.83
N ALA A 21 -10.40 -9.66 -8.41
CA ALA A 21 -10.86 -9.05 -7.17
C ALA A 21 -11.53 -10.08 -6.26
N TRP A 22 -11.34 -9.97 -4.95
CA TRP A 22 -12.06 -10.77 -3.95
C TRP A 22 -12.14 -10.04 -2.62
N GLY A 23 -12.94 -10.59 -1.69
CA GLY A 23 -13.12 -10.06 -0.34
C GLY A 23 -14.39 -9.23 -0.19
N ARG A 24 -14.37 -8.29 0.76
CA ARG A 24 -15.53 -7.44 1.05
C ARG A 24 -15.88 -6.57 -0.13
N HIS A 25 -17.20 -6.52 -0.44
CA HIS A 25 -17.72 -5.82 -1.62
C HIS A 25 -18.96 -4.95 -1.31
N ARG A 26 -19.22 -4.70 -0.04
CA ARG A 26 -20.43 -3.98 0.40
C ARG A 26 -20.55 -2.57 -0.21
N GLU A 27 -19.45 -1.87 -0.33
CA GLU A 27 -19.40 -0.49 -0.84
C GLU A 27 -19.07 -0.44 -2.34
N GLY A 28 -18.98 -1.61 -3.01
CA GLY A 28 -18.56 -1.69 -4.41
C GLY A 28 -17.05 -1.65 -4.63
N GLN A 29 -16.25 -1.75 -3.56
CA GLN A 29 -14.80 -1.59 -3.61
C GLN A 29 -14.05 -2.61 -4.48
N CYS A 30 -14.65 -3.77 -4.77
CA CYS A 30 -14.09 -4.73 -5.72
C CYS A 30 -14.36 -4.36 -7.19
N GLY A 31 -15.16 -3.32 -7.46
CA GLY A 31 -15.45 -2.85 -8.82
C GLY A 31 -16.31 -3.76 -9.65
N VAL A 32 -16.73 -4.91 -9.14
CA VAL A 32 -17.61 -5.84 -9.86
C VAL A 32 -19.02 -5.28 -9.85
N ALA A 33 -19.64 -5.14 -11.03
CA ALA A 33 -21.04 -4.74 -11.13
C ALA A 33 -21.93 -5.71 -10.34
N PRO A 34 -22.88 -5.22 -9.50
CA PRO A 34 -23.69 -6.09 -8.69
C PRO A 34 -24.56 -7.00 -9.57
N ALA A 35 -24.26 -8.30 -9.55
CA ALA A 35 -25.17 -9.31 -10.05
C ALA A 35 -26.24 -9.59 -8.99
N ALA A 36 -27.48 -9.83 -9.40
CA ALA A 36 -28.54 -10.20 -8.47
C ALA A 36 -28.14 -11.45 -7.69
N GLY A 37 -28.00 -11.32 -6.34
CA GLY A 37 -27.60 -12.41 -5.47
C GLY A 37 -26.12 -12.42 -5.04
N THR A 38 -25.29 -11.51 -5.50
CA THR A 38 -23.94 -11.33 -4.93
C THR A 38 -24.06 -10.73 -3.52
N GLY A 39 -23.59 -11.48 -2.53
CA GLY A 39 -23.53 -11.03 -1.14
C GLY A 39 -22.57 -9.85 -0.95
N THR A 40 -22.39 -9.44 0.30
CA THR A 40 -21.44 -8.37 0.67
C THR A 40 -19.96 -8.78 0.56
N TRP A 41 -19.70 -10.05 0.20
CA TRP A 41 -18.39 -10.66 0.08
C TRP A 41 -18.25 -11.45 -1.21
N LEU A 42 -17.15 -11.25 -1.92
CA LEU A 42 -16.69 -12.12 -3.02
C LEU A 42 -15.76 -13.17 -2.40
N MET A 43 -16.26 -14.40 -2.25
CA MET A 43 -15.51 -15.49 -1.64
C MET A 43 -14.46 -16.06 -2.59
N ASP A 44 -14.73 -16.00 -3.89
CA ASP A 44 -13.83 -16.43 -4.96
C ASP A 44 -13.24 -15.23 -5.69
N ALA A 45 -12.05 -15.40 -6.25
CA ALA A 45 -11.44 -14.39 -7.09
C ALA A 45 -12.24 -14.20 -8.39
N VAL A 46 -12.78 -13.01 -8.58
CA VAL A 46 -13.57 -12.63 -9.77
C VAL A 46 -12.70 -11.84 -10.72
N LYS A 47 -12.57 -12.30 -11.96
CA LYS A 47 -11.89 -11.54 -13.02
C LYS A 47 -12.75 -10.34 -13.43
N LEU A 48 -12.15 -9.14 -13.42
CA LEU A 48 -12.80 -7.94 -13.92
C LEU A 48 -12.83 -7.95 -15.45
N ASP A 49 -13.96 -7.53 -15.99
CA ASP A 49 -14.19 -7.36 -17.43
C ASP A 49 -14.04 -5.88 -17.80
N GLY A 50 -13.12 -5.57 -18.72
CA GLY A 50 -12.81 -4.19 -19.12
C GLY A 50 -13.99 -3.45 -19.77
N ALA A 51 -14.95 -4.17 -20.34
CA ALA A 51 -16.15 -3.58 -20.96
C ALA A 51 -17.27 -3.35 -19.93
N ARG A 52 -17.41 -4.25 -18.94
CA ARG A 52 -18.52 -4.23 -17.98
C ARG A 52 -18.18 -3.51 -16.68
N ASP A 53 -16.99 -3.73 -16.17
CA ASP A 53 -16.62 -3.32 -14.82
C ASP A 53 -15.87 -1.98 -14.76
N PHE A 54 -15.83 -1.25 -15.91
CA PHE A 54 -15.23 0.07 -16.06
C PHE A 54 -16.16 1.05 -16.76
N VAL A 55 -16.22 2.30 -16.29
CA VAL A 55 -17.02 3.39 -16.87
C VAL A 55 -16.15 4.64 -17.05
N PRO A 56 -15.88 5.06 -18.32
CA PRO A 56 -16.17 4.30 -19.54
C PRO A 56 -15.38 2.99 -19.60
N PRO A 57 -15.79 2.04 -20.45
CA PRO A 57 -15.04 0.82 -20.72
C PRO A 57 -13.58 1.08 -21.06
N LEU A 58 -12.71 0.13 -20.74
CA LEU A 58 -11.31 0.21 -21.14
C LEU A 58 -11.21 0.20 -22.68
N ALA A 59 -10.41 1.09 -23.22
CA ALA A 59 -10.14 1.12 -24.66
C ALA A 59 -9.38 -0.15 -25.10
N GLU A 60 -9.49 -0.50 -26.37
CA GLU A 60 -8.78 -1.64 -26.93
C GLU A 60 -7.26 -1.49 -26.74
N GLY A 61 -6.61 -2.56 -26.28
CA GLY A 61 -5.19 -2.57 -25.97
C GLY A 61 -4.78 -1.89 -24.66
N VAL A 62 -5.73 -1.28 -23.93
CA VAL A 62 -5.49 -0.72 -22.60
C VAL A 62 -5.75 -1.77 -21.54
N SER A 63 -4.78 -1.96 -20.65
CA SER A 63 -4.88 -2.88 -19.51
C SER A 63 -4.58 -2.15 -18.20
N VAL A 64 -4.85 -2.78 -17.08
CA VAL A 64 -4.48 -2.26 -15.77
C VAL A 64 -2.98 -2.51 -15.53
N TYR A 65 -2.28 -1.47 -15.11
CA TYR A 65 -0.85 -1.50 -14.84
C TYR A 65 -0.52 -1.70 -13.35
N THR A 66 -1.24 -0.97 -12.48
CA THR A 66 -1.09 -1.08 -11.02
C THR A 66 -2.41 -0.71 -10.34
N GLY A 67 -2.48 -0.90 -9.04
CA GLY A 67 -3.65 -0.52 -8.27
C GLY A 67 -3.37 -0.49 -6.77
N ALA A 68 -4.28 0.13 -6.04
CA ALA A 68 -4.23 0.25 -4.60
C ALA A 68 -5.61 0.01 -3.98
N THR A 69 -5.63 -0.59 -2.80
CA THR A 69 -6.84 -0.82 -2.02
C THR A 69 -6.79 -0.03 -0.72
N GLY A 70 -7.85 0.70 -0.44
CA GLY A 70 -8.08 1.40 0.83
C GLY A 70 -9.03 0.63 1.74
N ALA A 71 -9.53 1.25 2.82
CA ALA A 71 -10.45 0.56 3.73
C ALA A 71 -11.77 0.15 3.05
N MET A 72 -12.34 1.01 2.19
CA MET A 72 -13.63 0.78 1.53
C MET A 72 -13.66 1.30 0.08
N HIS A 73 -12.51 1.52 -0.54
CA HIS A 73 -12.37 2.00 -1.90
C HIS A 73 -11.12 1.44 -2.55
N SER A 74 -11.03 1.56 -3.85
CA SER A 74 -9.92 1.06 -4.65
C SER A 74 -9.63 1.99 -5.81
N LEU A 75 -8.36 2.06 -6.16
CA LEU A 75 -7.86 2.75 -7.33
C LEU A 75 -7.16 1.76 -8.26
N LEU A 76 -7.40 1.89 -9.56
CA LEU A 76 -6.68 1.17 -10.60
C LEU A 76 -6.09 2.17 -11.59
N VAL A 77 -4.84 1.97 -11.95
CA VAL A 77 -4.11 2.77 -12.94
C VAL A 77 -3.91 1.93 -14.19
N THR A 78 -4.26 2.49 -15.32
CA THR A 78 -4.12 1.80 -16.61
C THR A 78 -2.75 2.04 -17.25
N THR A 79 -2.40 1.24 -18.24
CA THR A 79 -1.19 1.42 -19.06
C THR A 79 -1.17 2.73 -19.85
N SER A 80 -2.34 3.36 -20.04
CA SER A 80 -2.44 4.71 -20.62
C SER A 80 -2.27 5.84 -19.60
N GLY A 81 -2.08 5.51 -18.31
CA GLY A 81 -1.97 6.50 -17.22
C GLY A 81 -3.30 7.05 -16.74
N ALA A 82 -4.44 6.45 -17.15
CA ALA A 82 -5.75 6.83 -16.64
C ALA A 82 -6.00 6.21 -15.26
N LEU A 83 -6.68 6.98 -14.38
CA LEU A 83 -7.02 6.58 -13.02
C LEU A 83 -8.50 6.21 -12.94
N TYR A 84 -8.81 5.01 -12.49
CA TYR A 84 -10.15 4.55 -12.20
C TYR A 84 -10.33 4.30 -10.70
N ALA A 85 -11.52 4.59 -10.19
CA ALA A 85 -11.85 4.44 -8.77
C ALA A 85 -13.18 3.72 -8.58
N ALA A 86 -13.28 2.90 -7.53
CA ALA A 86 -14.51 2.22 -7.10
C ALA A 86 -14.61 2.18 -5.57
N GLY A 87 -15.83 1.97 -5.06
CA GLY A 87 -16.09 1.84 -3.64
C GLY A 87 -16.65 3.10 -3.00
N SER A 88 -16.44 3.28 -1.70
CA SER A 88 -16.94 4.42 -0.95
C SER A 88 -16.27 5.72 -1.37
N ASN A 89 -17.07 6.75 -1.62
CA ASN A 89 -16.60 8.12 -1.87
C ASN A 89 -17.17 9.13 -0.87
N ALA A 90 -17.63 8.66 0.28
CA ALA A 90 -18.29 9.50 1.29
C ALA A 90 -17.38 10.61 1.84
N GLN A 91 -16.06 10.46 1.75
CA GLN A 91 -15.06 11.44 2.13
C GLN A 91 -14.33 12.05 0.91
N GLY A 92 -14.73 11.70 -0.32
CA GLY A 92 -14.06 12.12 -1.54
C GLY A 92 -12.83 11.29 -1.91
N GLN A 93 -12.61 10.16 -1.25
CA GLN A 93 -11.41 9.32 -1.42
C GLN A 93 -11.25 8.68 -2.80
N CYS A 94 -12.31 8.64 -3.60
CA CYS A 94 -12.26 8.19 -4.99
C CYS A 94 -11.91 9.32 -6.00
N GLY A 95 -11.93 10.58 -5.57
CA GLY A 95 -11.62 11.71 -6.44
C GLY A 95 -12.66 12.00 -7.53
N LEU A 96 -13.87 11.48 -7.41
CA LEU A 96 -14.95 11.56 -8.41
C LEU A 96 -15.89 12.76 -8.21
N GLY A 97 -15.44 13.80 -7.46
CA GLY A 97 -16.27 14.92 -7.10
C GLY A 97 -17.42 14.50 -6.18
N ALA A 98 -18.62 15.02 -6.45
CA ALA A 98 -19.83 14.70 -5.70
C ALA A 98 -20.47 13.35 -6.09
N GLN A 99 -19.91 12.65 -7.06
CA GLN A 99 -20.46 11.36 -7.49
C GLN A 99 -20.31 10.31 -6.39
N SER A 100 -21.40 9.58 -6.12
CA SER A 100 -21.34 8.39 -5.29
C SER A 100 -20.57 7.32 -6.08
N ALA A 101 -19.39 6.97 -5.60
CA ALA A 101 -18.68 5.84 -6.18
C ALA A 101 -19.17 4.55 -5.52
N SER A 102 -19.70 3.67 -6.34
CA SER A 102 -19.92 2.27 -6.01
C SER A 102 -19.22 1.45 -7.09
N ALA A 103 -19.55 0.17 -7.28
CA ALA A 103 -19.19 -0.54 -8.52
C ALA A 103 -20.05 0.00 -9.70
N PRO A 104 -19.53 0.00 -10.93
CA PRO A 104 -18.20 -0.42 -11.38
C PRO A 104 -17.08 0.64 -11.09
N PHE A 105 -15.87 0.43 -11.64
CA PHE A 105 -14.80 1.41 -11.63
C PHE A 105 -15.16 2.61 -12.52
N HIS A 106 -15.06 3.82 -11.96
CA HIS A 106 -15.30 5.08 -12.66
C HIS A 106 -14.00 5.83 -12.95
N LEU A 107 -13.88 6.36 -14.16
CA LEU A 107 -12.74 7.19 -14.56
C LEU A 107 -12.73 8.51 -13.78
N VAL A 108 -11.61 8.86 -13.19
CA VAL A 108 -11.36 10.18 -12.59
C VAL A 108 -11.07 11.18 -13.70
N THR A 109 -11.99 12.10 -13.94
CA THR A 109 -11.89 13.09 -15.03
C THR A 109 -11.62 14.50 -14.57
N ASP A 110 -12.08 14.87 -13.37
CA ASP A 110 -11.89 16.22 -12.82
C ASP A 110 -10.64 16.26 -11.92
N ALA A 111 -9.47 16.27 -12.55
CA ALA A 111 -8.20 16.38 -11.85
C ALA A 111 -7.22 17.29 -12.62
N PRO A 112 -6.31 18.00 -11.92
CA PRO A 112 -5.29 18.81 -12.59
C PRO A 112 -4.42 18.00 -13.54
N PHE A 113 -3.99 16.81 -13.14
CA PHE A 113 -3.16 15.94 -13.97
C PHE A 113 -3.87 15.47 -15.25
N VAL A 114 -5.21 15.30 -15.22
CA VAL A 114 -5.98 14.99 -16.44
C VAL A 114 -5.97 16.16 -17.42
N ARG A 115 -6.18 17.38 -16.90
CA ARG A 115 -6.15 18.60 -17.71
C ARG A 115 -4.77 18.88 -18.30
N ASP A 116 -3.72 18.55 -17.54
CA ASP A 116 -2.33 18.75 -17.95
C ASP A 116 -1.83 17.60 -18.87
N GLY A 117 -2.58 16.52 -19.05
CA GLY A 117 -2.15 15.33 -19.79
C GLY A 117 -1.02 14.55 -19.08
N ASP A 118 -0.90 14.67 -17.76
CA ASP A 118 0.15 14.06 -16.95
C ASP A 118 -0.30 12.68 -16.45
N ALA A 119 0.25 11.64 -17.01
CA ALA A 119 -0.16 10.27 -16.76
C ALA A 119 0.09 9.83 -15.31
N VAL A 120 -0.88 9.16 -14.70
CA VAL A 120 -0.69 8.53 -13.38
C VAL A 120 0.19 7.29 -13.54
N VAL A 121 1.19 7.16 -12.67
CA VAL A 121 2.16 6.03 -12.68
C VAL A 121 2.12 5.21 -11.39
N ASP A 122 1.64 5.76 -10.29
CA ASP A 122 1.51 5.04 -9.03
C ASP A 122 0.35 5.58 -8.21
N ALA A 123 -0.24 4.74 -7.37
CA ALA A 123 -1.36 5.09 -6.50
C ALA A 123 -1.24 4.38 -5.15
N ALA A 124 -1.74 5.03 -4.10
CA ALA A 124 -1.82 4.47 -2.76
C ALA A 124 -3.13 4.90 -2.09
N CYS A 125 -3.75 4.00 -1.33
CA CYS A 125 -5.02 4.23 -0.66
C CYS A 125 -4.88 4.01 0.84
N GLY A 126 -5.29 5.00 1.62
CA GLY A 126 -5.41 4.89 3.07
C GLY A 126 -6.83 4.51 3.53
N ARG A 127 -7.18 4.88 4.77
CA ARG A 127 -8.50 4.59 5.32
C ARG A 127 -9.62 5.33 4.60
N ALA A 128 -9.47 6.63 4.43
CA ALA A 128 -10.47 7.52 3.82
C ALA A 128 -9.81 8.60 2.94
N TYR A 129 -8.67 8.30 2.37
CA TYR A 129 -7.93 9.18 1.47
C TYR A 129 -7.15 8.34 0.46
N SER A 130 -6.73 9.00 -0.60
CA SER A 130 -5.90 8.42 -1.65
C SER A 130 -4.81 9.37 -2.09
N LEU A 131 -3.74 8.80 -2.60
CA LEU A 131 -2.62 9.49 -3.21
C LEU A 131 -2.40 8.94 -4.62
N VAL A 132 -2.01 9.79 -5.52
CA VAL A 132 -1.54 9.41 -6.86
C VAL A 132 -0.25 10.13 -7.18
N CYS A 133 0.66 9.41 -7.84
CA CYS A 133 1.90 9.96 -8.38
C CYS A 133 1.81 9.98 -9.91
N THR A 134 2.25 11.05 -10.52
CA THR A 134 2.23 11.22 -11.98
C THR A 134 3.63 11.06 -12.60
N ALA A 135 3.66 10.90 -13.91
CA ALA A 135 4.90 10.74 -14.66
C ALA A 135 5.84 11.95 -14.54
N SER A 136 5.29 13.15 -14.31
CA SER A 136 6.08 14.36 -14.02
C SER A 136 6.63 14.41 -12.59
N GLY A 137 6.38 13.38 -11.75
CA GLY A 137 6.82 13.32 -10.37
C GLY A 137 6.02 14.17 -9.39
N ARG A 138 4.83 14.63 -9.78
CA ARG A 138 3.90 15.34 -8.89
C ARG A 138 3.06 14.35 -8.10
N VAL A 139 2.68 14.73 -6.88
CA VAL A 139 1.76 13.95 -6.03
C VAL A 139 0.46 14.72 -5.86
N TYR A 140 -0.64 14.02 -6.01
CA TYR A 140 -1.97 14.54 -5.74
C TYR A 140 -2.64 13.70 -4.66
N ALA A 141 -3.45 14.36 -3.83
CA ALA A 141 -4.19 13.72 -2.74
C ALA A 141 -5.68 14.03 -2.85
N MET A 142 -6.52 13.13 -2.36
CA MET A 142 -7.98 13.30 -2.32
C MET A 142 -8.57 12.52 -1.15
N GLY A 143 -9.70 12.96 -0.64
CA GLY A 143 -10.36 12.36 0.52
C GLY A 143 -10.34 13.23 1.75
N SER A 144 -10.34 12.63 2.93
CA SER A 144 -10.39 13.26 4.23
C SER A 144 -9.07 13.95 4.59
N THR A 145 -9.14 15.19 5.14
CA THR A 145 -7.97 15.91 5.68
C THR A 145 -7.59 15.47 7.10
N GLN A 146 -8.25 14.43 7.65
CA GLN A 146 -8.02 13.95 9.01
C GLN A 146 -6.54 13.67 9.25
N PHE A 147 -6.01 14.13 10.38
CA PHE A 147 -4.61 14.03 10.78
C PHE A 147 -3.59 14.63 9.79
N GLY A 148 -4.03 15.39 8.81
CA GLY A 148 -3.14 15.91 7.76
C GLY A 148 -2.79 14.88 6.68
N ALA A 149 -3.55 13.78 6.54
CA ALA A 149 -3.23 12.68 5.62
C ALA A 149 -3.08 13.11 4.15
N LEU A 150 -3.67 14.24 3.75
CA LEU A 150 -3.53 14.78 2.40
C LEU A 150 -2.23 15.59 2.19
N GLY A 151 -1.54 16.02 3.25
CA GLY A 151 -0.28 16.77 3.14
C GLY A 151 -0.40 18.18 2.56
N THR A 152 -1.60 18.76 2.57
CA THR A 152 -1.88 20.07 1.94
C THR A 152 -1.67 21.28 2.87
N GLY A 153 -1.24 21.05 4.11
CA GLY A 153 -1.09 22.10 5.14
C GLY A 153 -2.43 22.56 5.74
N VAL A 154 -3.55 22.06 5.23
CA VAL A 154 -4.89 22.51 5.65
C VAL A 154 -5.42 21.62 6.77
N LEU A 155 -5.60 22.23 7.94
CA LEU A 155 -6.39 21.69 9.05
C LEU A 155 -7.85 22.10 8.88
N GLY A 156 -8.59 21.36 8.09
CA GLY A 156 -10.01 21.61 7.96
C GLY A 156 -10.81 20.70 8.87
N TRP A 157 -11.20 21.17 10.06
CA TRP A 157 -12.21 20.49 10.86
C TRP A 157 -13.24 21.49 11.38
N ARG A 158 -14.46 21.05 11.61
CA ARG A 158 -15.49 21.82 12.30
C ARG A 158 -16.22 20.93 13.30
N ALA A 159 -16.53 21.49 14.45
CA ALA A 159 -17.46 20.85 15.39
C ALA A 159 -18.86 20.94 14.80
N VAL A 160 -19.56 19.81 14.73
CA VAL A 160 -20.96 19.72 14.26
C VAL A 160 -21.90 19.26 15.38
N GLY A 161 -21.36 18.97 16.57
CA GLY A 161 -22.07 18.61 17.77
C GLY A 161 -21.15 18.59 18.99
N PRO A 162 -21.67 18.32 20.21
CA PRO A 162 -20.90 18.37 21.46
C PRO A 162 -19.68 17.41 21.50
N ALA A 163 -19.70 16.34 20.71
CA ALA A 163 -18.63 15.36 20.62
C ALA A 163 -18.35 14.91 19.17
N GLU A 164 -18.92 15.60 18.18
CA GLU A 164 -18.77 15.27 16.77
C GLU A 164 -17.93 16.32 16.05
N VAL A 165 -16.86 15.85 15.39
CA VAL A 165 -15.98 16.65 14.56
C VAL A 165 -16.05 16.14 13.13
N ARG A 166 -16.31 17.04 12.18
CA ARG A 166 -16.17 16.72 10.74
C ARG A 166 -14.90 17.35 10.20
N TYR A 167 -14.11 16.53 9.55
CA TYR A 167 -12.93 16.98 8.82
C TYR A 167 -13.33 17.50 7.44
N ALA A 168 -12.58 18.48 6.95
CA ALA A 168 -12.68 18.89 5.56
C ALA A 168 -12.28 17.73 4.64
N GLN A 169 -12.73 17.79 3.41
CA GLN A 169 -12.46 16.76 2.42
C GLN A 169 -12.21 17.41 1.06
N HIS A 170 -11.33 16.80 0.28
CA HIS A 170 -11.16 17.11 -1.12
C HIS A 170 -11.79 16.00 -1.95
N THR A 171 -12.89 16.32 -2.61
CA THR A 171 -13.64 15.35 -3.43
C THR A 171 -13.03 15.13 -4.81
N THR A 172 -12.11 15.99 -5.21
CA THR A 172 -11.28 15.90 -6.42
C THR A 172 -9.81 15.95 -6.04
N PRO A 173 -8.90 15.38 -6.85
CA PRO A 173 -7.47 15.40 -6.58
C PRO A 173 -6.90 16.82 -6.48
N VAL A 174 -6.13 17.09 -5.41
CA VAL A 174 -5.41 18.36 -5.19
C VAL A 174 -3.92 18.10 -5.10
N LEU A 175 -3.11 19.04 -5.59
CA LEU A 175 -1.65 18.94 -5.55
C LEU A 175 -1.14 18.95 -4.10
N VAL A 176 -0.24 18.03 -3.77
CA VAL A 176 0.50 18.02 -2.50
C VAL A 176 1.71 18.94 -2.65
N PRO A 177 1.80 20.04 -1.89
CA PRO A 177 2.90 20.97 -1.99
C PRO A 177 4.19 20.40 -1.37
N GLY A 178 5.35 20.97 -1.70
CA GLY A 178 6.62 20.66 -1.04
C GLY A 178 7.29 19.35 -1.46
N VAL A 179 6.66 18.56 -2.32
CA VAL A 179 7.25 17.34 -2.91
C VAL A 179 7.30 17.43 -4.43
N ARG A 180 8.34 16.88 -5.02
CA ARG A 180 8.56 16.83 -6.46
C ARG A 180 9.47 15.65 -6.81
N ASP A 181 9.52 15.32 -8.08
CA ASP A 181 10.34 14.24 -8.62
C ASP A 181 10.06 12.89 -7.92
N ILE A 182 8.79 12.71 -7.50
CA ILE A 182 8.36 11.50 -6.80
C ILE A 182 8.19 10.36 -7.80
N LYS A 183 8.70 9.18 -7.43
CA LYS A 183 8.59 7.93 -8.23
C LYS A 183 7.68 6.88 -7.59
N GLN A 184 7.43 6.98 -6.28
CA GLN A 184 6.61 6.02 -5.55
C GLN A 184 5.86 6.73 -4.42
N VAL A 185 4.62 6.33 -4.22
CA VAL A 185 3.81 6.70 -3.06
C VAL A 185 3.39 5.45 -2.29
N ALA A 186 3.28 5.56 -0.99
CA ALA A 186 2.71 4.52 -0.13
C ALA A 186 1.84 5.17 0.94
N SER A 187 0.81 4.48 1.37
CA SER A 187 -0.08 4.95 2.41
C SER A 187 -0.28 3.91 3.49
N GLY A 188 -0.25 4.35 4.72
CA GLY A 188 -0.80 3.62 5.83
C GLY A 188 -2.28 3.95 6.06
N GLU A 189 -2.81 3.59 7.23
CA GLU A 189 -4.21 3.88 7.54
C GLU A 189 -4.51 5.39 7.49
N ASP A 190 -3.69 6.21 8.14
CA ASP A 190 -3.87 7.66 8.26
C ASP A 190 -2.57 8.46 8.06
N HIS A 191 -1.55 7.88 7.41
CA HIS A 191 -0.30 8.56 7.09
C HIS A 191 0.20 8.16 5.71
N ALA A 192 1.02 9.00 5.15
CA ALA A 192 1.50 8.92 3.79
C ALA A 192 3.03 8.96 3.72
N VAL A 193 3.56 8.33 2.68
CA VAL A 193 4.99 8.28 2.38
C VAL A 193 5.17 8.52 0.89
N ALA A 194 6.14 9.33 0.54
CA ALA A 194 6.58 9.51 -0.85
C ALA A 194 8.10 9.30 -0.95
N LEU A 195 8.52 8.74 -2.06
CA LEU A 195 9.91 8.45 -2.39
C LEU A 195 10.25 9.12 -3.72
N ASP A 196 11.27 9.97 -3.72
CA ASP A 196 11.73 10.60 -4.95
C ASP A 196 12.76 9.75 -5.73
N TYR A 197 13.10 10.21 -6.94
CA TYR A 197 14.09 9.55 -7.78
C TYR A 197 15.49 9.57 -7.19
N ASP A 198 15.80 10.53 -6.34
CA ASP A 198 17.06 10.62 -5.61
C ASP A 198 17.13 9.69 -4.41
N GLY A 199 16.05 9.01 -4.06
CA GLY A 199 15.97 8.11 -2.90
C GLY A 199 15.75 8.84 -1.58
N LEU A 200 15.24 10.08 -1.60
CA LEU A 200 14.79 10.79 -0.41
C LEU A 200 13.35 10.39 -0.07
N VAL A 201 13.08 10.32 1.22
CA VAL A 201 11.78 9.94 1.76
C VAL A 201 11.10 11.14 2.39
N TYR A 202 9.84 11.31 2.09
CA TYR A 202 8.94 12.32 2.66
C TYR A 202 7.78 11.61 3.34
N VAL A 203 7.37 12.11 4.52
CA VAL A 203 6.29 11.53 5.33
C VAL A 203 5.36 12.63 5.81
N TRP A 204 4.07 12.32 5.96
CA TRP A 204 3.07 13.23 6.54
C TRP A 204 1.86 12.45 7.04
N GLY A 205 0.94 13.15 7.73
CA GLY A 205 -0.26 12.58 8.29
C GLY A 205 -0.12 12.28 9.77
N HIS A 206 -0.78 11.25 10.26
CA HIS A 206 -0.88 10.88 11.67
C HIS A 206 0.45 10.41 12.26
N GLY A 207 0.98 11.17 13.23
CA GLY A 207 2.29 10.92 13.86
C GLY A 207 2.28 9.96 15.04
N ARG A 208 1.10 9.68 15.63
CA ARG A 208 0.99 8.82 16.81
C ARG A 208 1.62 7.45 16.58
N GLY A 209 2.29 6.92 17.60
CA GLY A 209 3.00 5.64 17.53
C GLY A 209 4.28 5.73 16.70
N ALA A 210 4.80 6.93 16.47
CA ALA A 210 6.06 7.20 15.75
C ALA A 210 6.10 6.70 14.28
N ARG A 211 4.94 6.42 13.68
CA ARG A 211 4.81 5.83 12.33
C ARG A 211 5.46 6.64 11.21
N LEU A 212 5.69 7.94 11.44
CA LEU A 212 6.36 8.81 10.48
C LEU A 212 7.89 8.70 10.51
N GLY A 213 8.47 8.26 11.63
CA GLY A 213 9.93 8.15 11.78
C GLY A 213 10.69 9.49 11.70
N CYS A 214 10.00 10.62 11.92
CA CYS A 214 10.56 11.98 11.82
C CYS A 214 11.06 12.53 13.18
N GLY A 215 11.26 11.67 14.18
CA GLY A 215 11.78 12.05 15.52
C GLY A 215 10.70 12.53 16.49
N THR A 216 9.43 12.58 16.08
CA THR A 216 8.29 13.01 16.91
C THR A 216 7.08 12.13 16.70
N GLN A 217 6.11 12.20 17.61
CA GLN A 217 4.79 11.56 17.47
C GLN A 217 3.68 12.56 17.12
N GLN A 218 4.03 13.78 16.76
CA GLN A 218 3.07 14.80 16.34
C GLN A 218 2.64 14.56 14.88
N ASP A 219 1.38 14.89 14.59
CA ASP A 219 0.85 14.88 13.23
C ASP A 219 1.60 15.90 12.36
N GLN A 220 1.87 15.51 11.12
CA GLN A 220 2.51 16.37 10.13
C GLN A 220 1.49 16.69 9.02
N TYR A 221 1.15 17.95 8.88
CA TYR A 221 0.13 18.39 7.93
C TYR A 221 0.66 18.70 6.54
N GLU A 222 1.97 18.77 6.43
CA GLU A 222 2.74 18.95 5.20
C GLU A 222 3.82 17.87 5.11
N PRO A 223 4.31 17.54 3.91
CA PRO A 223 5.39 16.57 3.74
C PRO A 223 6.67 16.99 4.47
N VAL A 224 7.18 16.12 5.33
CA VAL A 224 8.44 16.29 6.04
C VAL A 224 9.48 15.33 5.48
N ARG A 225 10.60 15.86 5.02
CA ARG A 225 11.72 15.06 4.53
C ARG A 225 12.45 14.39 5.68
N ILE A 226 12.69 13.09 5.58
CA ILE A 226 13.44 12.32 6.56
C ILE A 226 14.94 12.64 6.44
N ALA A 227 15.49 13.28 7.46
CA ALA A 227 16.89 13.71 7.47
C ALA A 227 17.89 12.54 7.46
N GLN A 228 17.49 11.37 7.98
CA GLN A 228 18.33 10.18 8.09
C GLN A 228 18.81 9.66 6.73
N PHE A 229 17.98 9.78 5.67
CA PHE A 229 18.26 9.23 4.33
C PHE A 229 18.82 10.27 3.34
N THR A 230 19.49 11.31 3.83
CA THR A 230 20.01 12.38 2.96
C THR A 230 21.37 12.08 2.35
N ARG A 231 22.15 11.17 2.95
CA ARG A 231 23.47 10.77 2.43
C ARG A 231 23.31 9.82 1.25
N LYS A 232 24.20 9.88 0.27
CA LYS A 232 24.15 9.02 -0.94
C LYS A 232 24.12 7.52 -0.61
N GLN A 233 24.88 7.10 0.42
CA GLN A 233 24.91 5.69 0.84
C GLN A 233 23.64 5.19 1.54
N ASP A 234 22.78 6.11 2.01
CA ASP A 234 21.57 5.75 2.75
C ASP A 234 20.30 5.96 1.91
N ARG A 235 20.44 6.06 0.58
CA ARG A 235 19.31 6.29 -0.34
C ARG A 235 18.34 5.12 -0.35
N ILE A 236 17.06 5.46 -0.31
CA ILE A 236 15.98 4.49 -0.32
C ILE A 236 15.59 4.13 -1.75
N ARG A 237 15.32 2.85 -1.99
CA ARG A 237 14.84 2.35 -3.29
C ARG A 237 13.37 1.99 -3.29
N ARG A 238 12.79 1.63 -2.14
CA ARG A 238 11.37 1.26 -1.96
C ARG A 238 10.84 1.72 -0.62
N VAL A 239 9.56 2.05 -0.60
CA VAL A 239 8.83 2.37 0.63
C VAL A 239 7.55 1.56 0.70
N CYS A 240 7.12 1.24 1.92
CA CYS A 240 5.79 0.74 2.19
C CYS A 240 5.30 1.25 3.55
N ALA A 241 3.99 1.26 3.74
CA ALA A 241 3.40 1.71 4.98
C ALA A 241 2.23 0.79 5.37
N GLY A 242 2.06 0.57 6.66
CA GLY A 242 0.95 -0.17 7.26
C GLY A 242 0.14 0.72 8.20
N ARG A 243 -0.69 0.11 9.07
CA ARG A 243 -1.54 0.89 9.97
C ARG A 243 -0.76 1.87 10.84
N ALA A 244 0.31 1.43 11.46
CA ALA A 244 1.08 2.20 12.43
C ALA A 244 2.61 2.05 12.26
N VAL A 245 3.05 1.78 11.05
CA VAL A 245 4.45 1.52 10.72
C VAL A 245 4.76 2.04 9.31
N THR A 246 5.97 2.50 9.13
CA THR A 246 6.57 2.78 7.81
C THR A 246 7.83 1.96 7.68
N ALA A 247 8.03 1.35 6.52
CA ALA A 247 9.23 0.62 6.20
C ALA A 247 9.85 1.10 4.89
N CYS A 248 11.17 1.13 4.87
CA CYS A 248 11.98 1.56 3.74
C CYS A 248 13.04 0.49 3.44
N VAL A 249 13.27 0.21 2.17
CA VAL A 249 14.39 -0.63 1.74
C VAL A 249 15.40 0.27 1.02
N ASP A 250 16.64 0.26 1.49
CA ASP A 250 17.70 1.09 0.90
C ASP A 250 18.36 0.43 -0.32
N GLN A 251 19.30 1.14 -0.93
CA GLN A 251 20.06 0.66 -2.10
C GLN A 251 20.94 -0.56 -1.80
N HIS A 252 21.26 -0.80 -0.53
CA HIS A 252 22.02 -1.97 -0.07
C HIS A 252 21.12 -3.12 0.39
N ALA A 253 19.82 -3.07 0.06
CA ALA A 253 18.83 -4.05 0.45
C ALA A 253 18.61 -4.19 1.97
N ARG A 254 18.99 -3.19 2.77
CA ARG A 254 18.71 -3.15 4.21
C ARG A 254 17.29 -2.66 4.43
N LEU A 255 16.58 -3.30 5.37
CA LEU A 255 15.25 -2.90 5.79
C LEU A 255 15.34 -1.93 6.97
N TRP A 256 14.67 -0.78 6.83
CA TRP A 256 14.56 0.26 7.85
C TRP A 256 13.10 0.42 8.24
N VAL A 257 12.80 0.49 9.54
CA VAL A 257 11.44 0.61 10.05
C VAL A 257 11.30 1.71 11.08
N ALA A 258 10.13 2.37 11.10
CA ALA A 258 9.72 3.32 12.12
C ALA A 258 8.25 3.05 12.47
N GLY A 259 7.86 3.27 13.72
CA GLY A 259 6.48 3.08 14.14
C GLY A 259 6.33 2.35 15.47
N THR A 260 5.17 1.72 15.66
CA THR A 260 4.83 0.96 16.88
C THR A 260 5.75 -0.25 17.04
N TRP A 261 6.22 -0.42 18.27
CA TRP A 261 7.25 -1.37 18.65
C TRP A 261 7.03 -2.82 18.18
N ARG A 262 5.84 -3.38 18.28
CA ARG A 262 5.56 -4.76 17.87
C ARG A 262 5.68 -4.97 16.35
N LEU A 263 5.34 -3.94 15.59
CA LEU A 263 5.49 -3.96 14.14
C LEU A 263 6.91 -3.63 13.67
N CYS A 264 7.74 -3.11 14.57
CA CYS A 264 9.13 -2.77 14.28
C CYS A 264 10.14 -3.87 14.64
N GLY A 265 9.67 -5.04 15.11
CA GLY A 265 10.56 -6.15 15.41
C GLY A 265 11.56 -5.85 16.56
N ASP A 266 11.10 -5.16 17.62
CA ASP A 266 11.95 -4.72 18.75
C ASP A 266 12.18 -5.82 19.80
N GLY A 267 11.70 -7.03 19.58
CA GLY A 267 11.80 -8.14 20.52
C GLY A 267 10.90 -7.97 21.76
N GLY A 268 9.89 -7.12 21.71
CA GLY A 268 8.96 -6.91 22.82
C GLY A 268 9.42 -5.90 23.87
N LEU A 269 10.41 -5.05 23.56
CA LEU A 269 10.92 -4.02 24.46
C LEU A 269 9.92 -2.88 24.73
N GLY A 270 8.82 -2.81 24.00
CA GLY A 270 7.74 -1.87 24.23
C GLY A 270 8.01 -0.43 23.80
N GLN A 271 8.97 -0.22 22.91
CA GLN A 271 9.38 1.11 22.45
C GLN A 271 8.95 1.36 21.01
N ALA A 272 8.34 2.52 20.73
CA ALA A 272 8.12 2.97 19.38
C ALA A 272 9.43 3.56 18.79
N PHE A 273 9.72 3.25 17.53
CA PHE A 273 10.89 3.78 16.83
C PHE A 273 10.58 5.15 16.25
N LEU A 274 10.95 6.21 16.96
CA LEU A 274 10.77 7.61 16.54
C LEU A 274 11.56 7.97 15.27
N ILE A 275 12.63 7.25 15.01
CA ILE A 275 13.46 7.35 13.81
C ILE A 275 13.59 5.95 13.21
N TYR A 276 13.91 5.87 11.92
CA TYR A 276 14.10 4.58 11.27
C TYR A 276 15.28 3.82 11.85
N LYS A 277 15.08 2.55 12.13
CA LYS A 277 16.12 1.62 12.60
C LYS A 277 16.29 0.48 11.62
N PRO A 278 17.52 0.00 11.39
CA PRO A 278 17.75 -1.17 10.57
C PRO A 278 17.16 -2.41 11.25
N LEU A 279 16.65 -3.30 10.43
CA LEU A 279 16.06 -4.56 10.86
C LEU A 279 16.54 -5.67 9.94
N VAL A 280 16.68 -6.91 10.47
CA VAL A 280 17.11 -8.10 9.71
C VAL A 280 18.48 -7.94 9.03
N GLU A 281 19.49 -7.63 9.82
CA GLU A 281 20.86 -7.36 9.32
C GLU A 281 21.51 -8.55 8.61
N ASP A 282 21.05 -9.79 8.88
CA ASP A 282 21.55 -11.02 8.26
C ASP A 282 20.87 -11.36 6.92
N TYR A 283 20.11 -10.41 6.34
CA TYR A 283 19.36 -10.61 5.11
C TYR A 283 19.41 -9.40 4.19
N GLU A 284 19.49 -9.66 2.89
CA GLU A 284 19.17 -8.70 1.85
C GLU A 284 17.67 -8.72 1.53
N VAL A 285 16.99 -7.63 1.84
CA VAL A 285 15.55 -7.50 1.64
C VAL A 285 15.22 -7.01 0.24
N ALA A 286 14.52 -7.84 -0.53
CA ALA A 286 14.05 -7.48 -1.87
C ALA A 286 12.78 -6.61 -1.81
N LYS A 287 11.83 -6.98 -0.94
CA LYS A 287 10.54 -6.31 -0.76
C LYS A 287 10.07 -6.45 0.68
N ALA A 288 9.42 -5.41 1.19
CA ALA A 288 8.66 -5.46 2.43
C ALA A 288 7.19 -5.16 2.15
N ALA A 289 6.31 -5.74 2.96
CA ALA A 289 4.87 -5.50 2.95
C ALA A 289 4.39 -5.29 4.38
N CYS A 290 3.62 -4.23 4.58
CA CYS A 290 3.13 -3.81 5.87
C CYS A 290 1.61 -3.98 5.93
N GLY A 291 1.12 -4.79 6.86
CA GLY A 291 -0.29 -4.92 7.20
C GLY A 291 -0.71 -3.99 8.34
N ALA A 292 -1.84 -4.30 8.98
CA ALA A 292 -2.27 -3.58 10.18
C ALA A 292 -1.45 -3.98 11.40
N ASP A 293 -1.31 -5.27 11.58
CA ASP A 293 -0.76 -5.88 12.81
C ASP A 293 0.41 -6.83 12.50
N THR A 294 0.78 -7.00 11.22
CA THR A 294 1.87 -7.84 10.76
C THR A 294 2.72 -7.14 9.71
N MET A 295 4.00 -7.50 9.68
CA MET A 295 4.92 -7.14 8.61
C MET A 295 5.54 -8.39 8.02
N GLN A 296 5.85 -8.33 6.74
CA GLN A 296 6.56 -9.39 6.05
C GLN A 296 7.63 -8.83 5.12
N SER A 297 8.68 -9.58 4.93
CA SER A 297 9.69 -9.27 3.93
C SER A 297 10.08 -10.49 3.13
N LEU A 298 10.34 -10.26 1.86
CA LEU A 298 10.98 -11.21 0.97
C LEU A 298 12.47 -10.92 0.99
N ALA A 299 13.26 -11.86 1.49
CA ALA A 299 14.66 -11.64 1.82
C ALA A 299 15.54 -12.82 1.43
N THR A 300 16.81 -12.55 1.14
CA THR A 300 17.84 -13.55 0.88
C THR A 300 18.83 -13.53 2.05
N PRO A 301 19.16 -14.70 2.66
CA PRO A 301 20.12 -14.72 3.76
C PRO A 301 21.50 -14.26 3.29
N THR A 302 22.24 -13.61 4.20
CA THR A 302 23.59 -13.11 3.97
C THR A 302 24.62 -13.83 4.86
N VAL A 303 25.84 -13.90 4.37
CA VAL A 303 27.03 -14.30 5.16
C VAL A 303 28.07 -13.21 4.93
N ASP A 304 28.65 -12.68 6.00
CA ASP A 304 29.60 -11.57 5.95
C ASP A 304 29.07 -10.33 5.18
N GLY A 305 27.75 -10.08 5.26
CA GLY A 305 27.10 -8.94 4.62
C GLY A 305 26.84 -9.10 3.11
N HIS A 306 27.05 -10.29 2.56
CA HIS A 306 26.79 -10.57 1.14
C HIS A 306 25.75 -11.69 0.99
N ALA A 307 24.81 -11.54 0.01
CA ALA A 307 23.84 -12.57 -0.28
C ALA A 307 24.49 -13.90 -0.57
N VAL A 308 23.98 -14.98 0.04
CA VAL A 308 24.45 -16.32 -0.22
C VAL A 308 24.11 -16.71 -1.64
N ALA A 309 25.14 -16.98 -2.45
CA ALA A 309 24.96 -17.32 -3.87
C ALA A 309 24.08 -18.57 -4.02
N GLY A 310 23.01 -18.47 -4.80
CA GLY A 310 22.07 -19.56 -5.05
C GLY A 310 21.09 -19.85 -3.90
N ALA A 311 21.10 -19.07 -2.80
CA ALA A 311 20.11 -19.21 -1.76
C ALA A 311 18.72 -18.78 -2.28
N ALA A 312 17.70 -19.57 -1.94
CA ALA A 312 16.33 -19.23 -2.23
C ALA A 312 15.90 -18.00 -1.38
N GLN A 313 15.05 -17.16 -1.95
CA GLN A 313 14.40 -16.09 -1.19
C GLN A 313 13.48 -16.70 -0.14
N ARG A 314 13.47 -16.09 1.03
CA ARG A 314 12.68 -16.51 2.19
C ARG A 314 11.70 -15.42 2.58
N VAL A 315 10.58 -15.83 3.18
CA VAL A 315 9.65 -14.90 3.78
C VAL A 315 9.95 -14.80 5.27
N LEU A 316 10.30 -13.61 5.72
CA LEU A 316 10.39 -13.28 7.13
C LEU A 316 9.10 -12.60 7.53
N ALA A 317 8.51 -12.98 8.66
CA ALA A 317 7.27 -12.44 9.16
C ALA A 317 7.37 -12.11 10.65
N TRP A 318 6.71 -11.04 11.08
CA TRP A 318 6.63 -10.63 12.47
C TRP A 318 5.43 -9.69 12.71
N GLY A 319 5.11 -9.39 13.97
CA GLY A 319 4.06 -8.43 14.33
C GLY A 319 3.24 -8.83 15.52
N GLU A 320 2.02 -8.30 15.61
CA GLU A 320 1.07 -8.52 16.68
C GLU A 320 -0.12 -9.34 16.17
N GLY A 321 -0.47 -10.38 16.88
CA GLY A 321 -1.76 -11.02 16.72
C GLY A 321 -1.77 -12.45 16.24
N ALA A 322 -2.48 -13.24 17.02
CA ALA A 322 -2.79 -14.66 16.79
C ALA A 322 -3.89 -14.86 15.73
N VAL A 323 -4.23 -13.82 14.94
CA VAL A 323 -5.56 -13.81 14.32
C VAL A 323 -5.61 -14.58 13.01
N ASN A 324 -4.49 -14.91 12.35
CA ASN A 324 -4.61 -15.14 10.92
C ASN A 324 -4.06 -16.44 10.34
N GLY A 325 -3.58 -17.39 11.13
CA GLY A 325 -3.00 -18.61 10.55
C GLY A 325 -1.83 -18.33 9.58
N GLU A 326 -1.32 -17.11 9.58
CA GLU A 326 -0.23 -16.66 8.71
C GLU A 326 1.10 -17.27 9.11
N LEU A 327 1.19 -17.71 10.35
CA LEU A 327 2.38 -18.38 10.89
C LEU A 327 2.01 -19.68 11.58
N PRO A 328 2.73 -20.77 11.33
CA PRO A 328 2.57 -22.03 12.05
C PRO A 328 2.84 -21.77 13.55
N GLY A 329 1.83 -21.96 14.40
CA GLY A 329 1.98 -21.83 15.85
C GLY A 329 1.14 -20.74 16.51
N GLY A 330 0.45 -19.90 15.74
CA GLY A 330 -0.65 -19.06 16.27
C GLY A 330 -0.24 -17.76 16.97
N VAL A 331 1.04 -17.49 17.22
CA VAL A 331 1.53 -16.21 17.79
C VAL A 331 2.65 -15.70 16.89
N PRO A 332 2.46 -14.54 16.21
CA PRO A 332 3.54 -13.94 15.44
C PRO A 332 4.71 -13.57 16.35
N PRO A 333 5.93 -13.83 15.91
CA PRO A 333 7.11 -13.45 16.67
C PRO A 333 7.23 -11.92 16.75
N ALA A 334 7.79 -11.44 17.86
CA ALA A 334 8.13 -10.04 18.02
C ALA A 334 9.38 -9.65 17.23
N LEU A 335 10.16 -10.64 16.82
CA LEU A 335 11.34 -10.54 15.94
C LEU A 335 11.03 -11.18 14.59
N PRO A 336 11.67 -10.75 13.51
CA PRO A 336 11.55 -11.38 12.21
C PRO A 336 11.96 -12.86 12.24
N GLU A 337 11.06 -13.75 11.84
CA GLU A 337 11.33 -15.18 11.76
C GLU A 337 10.99 -15.71 10.36
N GLU A 338 11.67 -16.78 9.95
CA GLU A 338 11.36 -17.47 8.70
C GLU A 338 10.01 -18.18 8.79
N ASN A 339 9.19 -18.02 7.77
CA ASN A 339 7.99 -18.82 7.62
C ASN A 339 8.35 -20.18 7.01
N ALA A 340 8.60 -21.17 7.88
CA ALA A 340 9.01 -22.52 7.48
C ALA A 340 7.98 -23.23 6.60
N ALA A 341 6.70 -22.88 6.69
CA ALA A 341 5.65 -23.47 5.85
C ALA A 341 5.82 -23.10 4.37
N LEU A 342 6.52 -22.02 4.07
CA LEU A 342 6.80 -21.57 2.70
C LEU A 342 8.16 -22.07 2.17
N ALA A 343 8.97 -22.73 2.98
CA ALA A 343 10.30 -23.19 2.61
C ALA A 343 10.36 -24.06 1.32
N PRO A 344 9.35 -24.92 1.03
CA PRO A 344 9.34 -25.71 -0.19
C PRO A 344 8.90 -24.92 -1.43
N MET A 345 8.56 -23.63 -1.30
CA MET A 345 8.06 -22.80 -2.38
C MET A 345 9.07 -21.71 -2.75
N SER A 346 9.13 -21.37 -4.05
CA SER A 346 9.84 -20.19 -4.51
C SER A 346 8.89 -19.00 -4.47
N ILE A 347 8.99 -18.16 -3.44
CA ILE A 347 8.16 -16.97 -3.30
C ILE A 347 8.70 -15.88 -4.21
N VAL A 348 7.85 -15.28 -5.01
CA VAL A 348 8.21 -14.23 -5.98
C VAL A 348 7.62 -12.86 -5.63
N ASP A 349 6.57 -12.83 -4.79
CA ASP A 349 5.96 -11.58 -4.34
C ASP A 349 5.24 -11.75 -3.00
N VAL A 350 5.20 -10.66 -2.22
CA VAL A 350 4.47 -10.58 -0.95
C VAL A 350 3.64 -9.30 -0.91
N ALA A 351 2.45 -9.39 -0.35
CA ALA A 351 1.61 -8.24 -0.04
C ALA A 351 0.84 -8.49 1.25
N SER A 352 0.59 -7.45 2.02
CA SER A 352 -0.17 -7.52 3.26
C SER A 352 -1.37 -6.60 3.21
N ALA A 353 -2.49 -7.07 3.72
CA ALA A 353 -3.69 -6.32 4.00
C ALA A 353 -3.84 -6.10 5.51
N ARG A 354 -5.01 -5.64 5.95
CA ARG A 354 -5.25 -5.34 7.36
C ARG A 354 -5.03 -6.55 8.27
N HIS A 355 -5.57 -7.70 7.88
CA HIS A 355 -5.53 -8.95 8.66
C HIS A 355 -5.19 -10.16 7.77
N THR A 356 -4.63 -9.94 6.60
CA THR A 356 -4.38 -11.01 5.62
C THR A 356 -3.09 -10.73 4.89
N THR A 357 -2.33 -11.78 4.66
CA THR A 357 -1.12 -11.73 3.85
C THR A 357 -1.26 -12.65 2.66
N PHE A 358 -0.68 -12.23 1.57
CA PHE A 358 -0.68 -12.96 0.30
C PHE A 358 0.74 -13.22 -0.15
N TRP A 359 0.98 -14.42 -0.60
CA TRP A 359 2.23 -14.84 -1.22
C TRP A 359 1.98 -15.31 -2.64
N LEU A 360 2.76 -14.80 -3.56
CA LEU A 360 2.83 -15.35 -4.90
C LEU A 360 4.01 -16.32 -4.94
N ALA A 361 3.73 -17.61 -5.10
CA ALA A 361 4.71 -18.66 -5.11
C ALA A 361 4.78 -19.37 -6.46
N ARG A 362 5.97 -19.86 -6.81
CA ARG A 362 6.17 -20.85 -7.88
C ARG A 362 6.48 -22.19 -7.24
N PRO A 363 5.87 -23.30 -7.70
CA PRO A 363 6.25 -24.63 -7.25
C PRO A 363 7.72 -24.91 -7.57
N VAL A 364 8.44 -25.56 -6.65
CA VAL A 364 9.82 -26.01 -6.83
C VAL A 364 9.82 -27.52 -7.01
N GLY A 365 10.52 -28.04 -8.02
CA GLY A 365 10.66 -29.48 -8.28
C GLY A 365 9.50 -30.10 -9.07
N ALA A 366 9.09 -31.33 -8.73
CA ALA A 366 8.15 -32.17 -9.50
C ALA A 366 6.76 -31.56 -9.75
N TYR A 367 6.41 -30.50 -9.04
CA TYR A 367 5.16 -29.75 -9.25
C TYR A 367 5.24 -28.74 -10.43
N SER A 368 6.40 -28.56 -11.04
CA SER A 368 6.54 -27.70 -12.23
C SER A 368 5.79 -28.23 -13.46
N GLU A 369 5.42 -29.50 -13.48
CA GLU A 369 4.63 -30.12 -14.56
C GLU A 369 3.13 -29.89 -14.39
N LEU A 370 2.62 -29.63 -13.18
CA LEU A 370 1.20 -29.36 -12.92
C LEU A 370 0.78 -27.94 -13.26
N ALA A 371 1.71 -27.02 -13.47
CA ALA A 371 1.43 -25.64 -13.89
C ALA A 371 1.05 -25.50 -15.40
N ARG A 372 0.89 -26.59 -16.12
CA ARG A 372 0.36 -26.64 -17.50
C ARG A 372 -1.11 -27.04 -17.48
N PHE A 373 -1.96 -26.27 -16.84
CA PHE A 373 -3.38 -26.34 -17.15
C PHE A 373 -3.75 -25.28 -18.19
N PRO A 374 -4.56 -25.66 -19.19
CA PRO A 374 -4.87 -24.88 -20.39
C PRO A 374 -5.65 -23.60 -20.08
#